data_48b15106b855c92e86ba20581ba193ae
#
_entry.id   48b15106b855c92e86ba20581ba193ae
#
_cell.length_a   1.000
_cell.length_b   1.000
_cell.length_c   1.000
_cell.angle_alpha   90.00
_cell.angle_beta   90.00
_cell.angle_gamma   90.00
#
_symmetry.space_group_name_H-M   'P 1'
#
loop_
_entity.id
_entity.type
_entity.pdbx_description
1 polymer ?
#
loop_
_entity_poly.entity_id
_entity_poly.type
_entity_poly.pdbx_seq_one_letter_code
_entity_poly.pdbx_strand_id
1 'polypeptide(L)'
;MNQIAVIYWSGTGNTESMAHSVADGIAKAGKEAVLKQVSEISAADAAAYDALALGCPAMGDEVLEEGEFEPFFSELEGSLSGKKIALFGSYGWGDGQWMRDWQDRVTAAGAVLCGGEGLIVQNAPDGDGVSQCEELGAALAGM
;
A
#
# COMPACT_ATOMS: atom_id res chain seq x y z
N MET A 1 -11.09 -5.27 14.75
CA MET A 1 -10.91 -6.10 13.54
C MET A 1 -9.54 -6.72 13.55
N ASN A 2 -9.46 -8.00 13.23
CA ASN A 2 -8.20 -8.73 13.22
C ASN A 2 -7.60 -8.91 11.83
N GLN A 3 -8.32 -8.46 10.80
CA GLN A 3 -7.89 -8.60 9.41
C GLN A 3 -7.45 -7.27 8.83
N ILE A 4 -6.35 -7.30 8.08
CA ILE A 4 -5.82 -6.13 7.36
C ILE A 4 -5.61 -6.57 5.92
N ALA A 5 -6.17 -5.85 4.96
CA ALA A 5 -5.99 -6.16 3.55
C ALA A 5 -4.73 -5.50 3.02
N VAL A 6 -3.94 -6.26 2.26
CA VAL A 6 -2.79 -5.76 1.51
C VAL A 6 -3.18 -5.85 0.05
N ILE A 7 -3.38 -4.72 -0.59
CA ILE A 7 -3.90 -4.64 -1.95
C ILE A 7 -2.86 -3.94 -2.83
N TYR A 8 -2.48 -4.58 -3.93
CA TYR A 8 -1.37 -4.06 -4.74
C TYR A 8 -1.60 -4.27 -6.23
N TRP A 9 -0.87 -3.50 -7.02
CA TRP A 9 -0.67 -3.72 -8.46
C TRP A 9 0.84 -3.87 -8.69
N SER A 10 1.24 -4.81 -9.53
CA SER A 10 2.64 -5.04 -9.85
C SER A 10 2.78 -5.49 -11.30
N GLY A 11 3.69 -4.86 -12.03
CA GLY A 11 3.99 -5.24 -13.41
C GLY A 11 5.23 -6.13 -13.51
N THR A 12 6.28 -5.79 -12.77
CA THR A 12 7.57 -6.49 -12.83
C THR A 12 7.79 -7.47 -11.68
N GLY A 13 6.93 -7.44 -10.67
CA GLY A 13 7.07 -8.29 -9.49
C GLY A 13 7.72 -7.60 -8.29
N ASN A 14 8.26 -6.39 -8.45
CA ASN A 14 8.94 -5.71 -7.35
C ASN A 14 7.96 -5.29 -6.25
N THR A 15 6.87 -4.64 -6.62
CA THR A 15 5.83 -4.23 -5.66
C THR A 15 5.13 -5.45 -5.08
N GLU A 16 4.97 -6.51 -5.86
CA GLU A 16 4.42 -7.77 -5.35
C GLU A 16 5.30 -8.35 -4.24
N SER A 17 6.63 -8.36 -4.43
CA SER A 17 7.55 -8.80 -3.37
C SER A 17 7.41 -7.97 -2.12
N MET A 18 7.26 -6.65 -2.27
CA MET A 18 7.01 -5.75 -1.13
C MET A 18 5.71 -6.12 -0.43
N ALA A 19 4.65 -6.39 -1.21
CA ALA A 19 3.33 -6.74 -0.66
C ALA A 19 3.41 -8.00 0.20
N HIS A 20 4.14 -9.01 -0.26
CA HIS A 20 4.33 -10.24 0.52
C HIS A 20 5.03 -9.97 1.84
N SER A 21 6.06 -9.12 1.83
CA SER A 21 6.80 -8.77 3.05
C SER A 21 5.96 -7.94 4.02
N VAL A 22 5.14 -7.02 3.50
CA VAL A 22 4.20 -6.27 4.33
C VAL A 22 3.20 -7.23 4.99
N ALA A 23 2.68 -8.19 4.23
CA ALA A 23 1.75 -9.19 4.76
C ALA A 23 2.41 -10.05 5.84
N ASP A 24 3.68 -10.42 5.64
CA ASP A 24 4.44 -11.18 6.65
C ASP A 24 4.57 -10.39 7.95
N GLY A 25 4.84 -9.08 7.86
CA GLY A 25 4.94 -8.21 9.03
C GLY A 25 3.62 -8.11 9.80
N ILE A 26 2.51 -8.04 9.09
CA ILE A 26 1.18 -8.03 9.69
C ILE A 26 0.94 -9.34 10.46
N ALA A 27 1.27 -10.46 9.82
CA ALA A 27 1.07 -11.78 10.44
C ALA A 27 1.93 -11.95 11.69
N LYS A 28 3.19 -11.51 11.64
CA LYS A 28 4.09 -11.57 12.80
C LYS A 28 3.60 -10.73 13.96
N ALA A 29 2.83 -9.67 13.69
CA ALA A 29 2.27 -8.81 14.72
C ALA A 29 0.93 -9.35 15.29
N GLY A 30 0.49 -10.52 14.83
CA GLY A 30 -0.68 -11.19 15.38
C GLY A 30 -2.00 -10.88 14.69
N LYS A 31 -1.97 -10.21 13.53
CA LYS A 31 -3.15 -9.92 12.73
C LYS A 31 -3.18 -10.82 11.50
N GLU A 32 -4.34 -10.97 10.88
CA GLU A 32 -4.47 -11.74 9.66
C GLU A 32 -4.29 -10.81 8.46
N ALA A 33 -3.35 -11.13 7.57
CA ALA A 33 -3.13 -10.38 6.34
C ALA A 33 -3.94 -11.02 5.22
N VAL A 34 -4.75 -10.22 4.54
CA VAL A 34 -5.51 -10.65 3.36
C VAL A 34 -4.83 -10.03 2.14
N LEU A 35 -4.03 -10.82 1.44
CA LEU A 35 -3.22 -10.34 0.31
C LEU A 35 -3.99 -10.50 -1.00
N LYS A 36 -4.20 -9.39 -1.69
CA LYS A 36 -4.96 -9.34 -2.94
C LYS A 36 -4.29 -8.45 -3.97
N GLN A 37 -4.29 -8.90 -5.23
CA GLN A 37 -4.04 -8.00 -6.33
C GLN A 37 -5.28 -7.10 -6.51
N VAL A 38 -5.07 -5.90 -7.03
CA VAL A 38 -6.16 -4.94 -7.20
C VAL A 38 -7.31 -5.49 -8.06
N SER A 39 -7.00 -6.40 -8.98
CA SER A 39 -8.01 -7.04 -9.83
C SER A 39 -8.86 -8.09 -9.11
N GLU A 40 -8.47 -8.47 -7.90
CA GLU A 40 -9.13 -9.54 -7.13
C GLU A 40 -10.11 -9.02 -6.07
N ILE A 41 -10.19 -7.70 -5.90
CA ILE A 41 -11.04 -7.12 -4.86
C ILE A 41 -11.66 -5.82 -5.38
N SER A 42 -12.91 -5.56 -5.01
CA SER A 42 -13.57 -4.31 -5.36
C SER A 42 -13.25 -3.21 -4.35
N ALA A 43 -13.44 -1.95 -4.74
CA ALA A 43 -13.30 -0.84 -3.80
C ALA A 43 -14.30 -0.93 -2.65
N ALA A 44 -15.51 -1.42 -2.91
CA ALA A 44 -16.53 -1.60 -1.88
C ALA A 44 -16.08 -2.63 -0.84
N ASP A 45 -15.51 -3.75 -1.28
CA ASP A 45 -15.01 -4.78 -0.36
C ASP A 45 -13.80 -4.27 0.42
N ALA A 46 -12.90 -3.52 -0.23
CA ALA A 46 -11.76 -2.91 0.44
C ALA A 46 -12.21 -1.91 1.51
N ALA A 47 -13.26 -1.15 1.24
CA ALA A 47 -13.78 -0.16 2.17
C ALA A 47 -14.34 -0.78 3.47
N ALA A 48 -14.59 -2.08 3.49
CA ALA A 48 -15.04 -2.77 4.70
C ALA A 48 -13.92 -2.98 5.73
N TYR A 49 -12.66 -2.81 5.34
CA TYR A 49 -11.53 -2.96 6.27
C TYR A 49 -11.23 -1.64 6.96
N ASP A 50 -10.93 -1.69 8.25
CA ASP A 50 -10.54 -0.50 9.02
C ASP A 50 -9.09 -0.10 8.76
N ALA A 51 -8.26 -1.06 8.39
CA ALA A 51 -6.84 -0.84 8.09
C ALA A 51 -6.49 -1.52 6.76
N LEU A 52 -5.74 -0.80 5.92
CA LEU A 52 -5.35 -1.25 4.58
C LEU A 52 -3.90 -0.89 4.32
N ALA A 53 -3.17 -1.81 3.68
CA ALA A 53 -1.87 -1.51 3.09
C ALA A 53 -2.05 -1.50 1.59
N LEU A 54 -1.72 -0.41 0.94
CA LEU A 54 -1.93 -0.22 -0.49
C LEU A 54 -0.57 -0.07 -1.19
N GLY A 55 -0.35 -0.87 -2.23
CA GLY A 55 0.91 -0.90 -2.95
C GLY A 55 0.76 -0.67 -4.44
N CYS A 56 1.54 0.24 -4.99
CA CYS A 56 1.56 0.54 -6.40
C CYS A 56 2.91 1.17 -6.78
N PRO A 57 3.56 0.69 -7.85
CA PRO A 57 4.84 1.28 -8.27
C PRO A 57 4.64 2.63 -8.94
N ALA A 58 5.73 3.39 -9.06
CA ALA A 58 5.75 4.58 -9.90
C ALA A 58 5.65 4.18 -11.36
N MET A 59 4.73 4.76 -12.09
CA MET A 59 4.52 4.48 -13.51
C MET A 59 4.77 5.75 -14.34
N GLY A 60 5.32 5.58 -15.52
CA GLY A 60 5.47 6.67 -16.49
C GLY A 60 5.97 7.98 -15.90
N ASP A 61 5.12 8.97 -15.84
CA ASP A 61 5.43 10.32 -15.30
C ASP A 61 5.28 10.42 -13.78
N GLU A 62 5.67 9.38 -13.05
CA GLU A 62 5.54 9.30 -11.59
C GLU A 62 4.08 9.46 -11.13
N VAL A 63 3.22 8.57 -11.63
CA VAL A 63 1.81 8.48 -11.24
C VAL A 63 1.49 7.04 -10.86
N LEU A 64 0.34 6.83 -10.25
CA LEU A 64 -0.16 5.48 -10.00
C LEU A 64 -0.48 4.80 -11.33
N GLU A 65 -0.46 3.46 -11.34
CA GLU A 65 -0.83 2.71 -12.54
C GLU A 65 -2.26 3.08 -12.95
N GLU A 66 -2.44 3.45 -14.21
CA GLU A 66 -3.67 4.12 -14.66
C GLU A 66 -4.77 3.17 -15.14
N GLY A 67 -4.43 1.93 -15.49
CA GLY A 67 -5.39 0.99 -16.05
C GLY A 67 -6.28 0.30 -15.03
N GLU A 68 -5.73 -0.04 -13.89
CA GLU A 68 -6.44 -0.80 -12.85
C GLU A 68 -6.37 -0.13 -11.49
N PHE A 69 -5.19 0.33 -11.07
CA PHE A 69 -5.02 0.84 -9.71
C PHE A 69 -5.64 2.21 -9.52
N GLU A 70 -5.41 3.15 -10.42
CA GLU A 70 -5.98 4.49 -10.28
C GLU A 70 -7.52 4.47 -10.24
N PRO A 71 -8.21 3.72 -11.12
CA PRO A 71 -9.67 3.62 -11.02
C PRO A 71 -10.13 3.03 -9.69
N PHE A 72 -9.45 1.99 -9.23
CA PHE A 72 -9.75 1.36 -7.93
C PHE A 72 -9.56 2.35 -6.80
N PHE A 73 -8.41 3.03 -6.76
CA PHE A 73 -8.12 3.97 -5.69
C PHE A 73 -9.05 5.17 -5.71
N SER A 74 -9.41 5.68 -6.89
CA SER A 74 -10.33 6.80 -7.01
C SER A 74 -11.70 6.47 -6.41
N GLU A 75 -12.17 5.22 -6.58
CA GLU A 75 -13.41 4.78 -5.94
C GLU A 75 -13.25 4.63 -4.43
N LEU A 76 -12.12 4.08 -3.99
CA LEU A 76 -11.86 3.85 -2.56
C LEU A 76 -11.64 5.15 -1.81
N GLU A 77 -11.11 6.15 -2.48
CA GLU A 77 -10.68 7.43 -1.89
C GLU A 77 -11.79 8.10 -1.08
N GLY A 78 -13.02 8.01 -1.54
CA GLY A 78 -14.18 8.58 -0.85
C GLY A 78 -14.58 7.85 0.43
N SER A 79 -13.99 6.68 0.70
CA SER A 79 -14.31 5.86 1.87
C SER A 79 -13.16 5.76 2.86
N LEU A 80 -12.11 6.57 2.71
CA LEU A 80 -10.89 6.44 3.53
C LEU A 80 -10.95 7.15 4.86
N SER A 81 -11.93 8.02 5.10
CA SER A 81 -11.98 8.82 6.33
C SER A 81 -11.95 7.94 7.58
N GLY A 82 -11.00 8.21 8.47
CA GLY A 82 -10.84 7.48 9.72
C GLY A 82 -10.11 6.14 9.60
N LYS A 83 -9.80 5.68 8.38
CA LYS A 83 -9.09 4.41 8.21
C LYS A 83 -7.59 4.57 8.45
N LYS A 84 -6.97 3.48 8.84
CA LYS A 84 -5.51 3.39 9.03
C LYS A 84 -4.92 2.84 7.73
N ILE A 85 -4.07 3.63 7.09
CA ILE A 85 -3.56 3.32 5.75
C ILE A 85 -2.03 3.31 5.76
N ALA A 86 -1.43 2.24 5.21
CA ALA A 86 -0.01 2.20 4.90
C ALA A 86 0.13 2.20 3.37
N LEU A 87 1.12 2.92 2.86
CA LEU A 87 1.41 2.99 1.44
C LEU A 87 2.81 2.45 1.17
N PHE A 88 2.96 1.73 0.06
CA PHE A 88 4.27 1.24 -0.35
C PHE A 88 4.33 1.13 -1.86
N GLY A 89 5.55 1.12 -2.39
CA GLY A 89 5.73 0.91 -3.82
C GLY A 89 7.19 0.93 -4.23
N SER A 90 7.46 0.31 -5.38
CA SER A 90 8.78 0.25 -5.99
C SER A 90 8.90 1.34 -7.07
N TYR A 91 10.11 1.80 -7.31
CA TYR A 91 10.38 2.74 -8.40
C TYR A 91 11.73 2.43 -9.05
N GLY A 92 11.86 2.76 -10.33
CA GLY A 92 13.13 2.56 -11.06
C GLY A 92 13.91 3.86 -11.21
N TRP A 93 13.21 4.96 -11.49
CA TRP A 93 13.80 6.27 -11.66
C TRP A 93 12.86 7.32 -11.04
N GLY A 94 13.33 8.54 -10.99
CA GLY A 94 12.59 9.60 -10.31
C GLY A 94 12.95 9.64 -8.84
N ASP A 95 12.24 10.44 -8.06
CA ASP A 95 12.59 10.74 -6.68
C ASP A 95 11.45 10.51 -5.68
N GLY A 96 10.42 9.78 -6.07
CA GLY A 96 9.31 9.45 -5.18
C GLY A 96 8.13 10.42 -5.27
N GLN A 97 8.06 11.24 -6.32
CA GLN A 97 6.96 12.20 -6.46
C GLN A 97 5.59 11.52 -6.46
N TRP A 98 5.47 10.34 -7.14
CA TRP A 98 4.19 9.61 -7.16
C TRP A 98 3.72 9.27 -5.76
N MET A 99 4.65 8.94 -4.87
CA MET A 99 4.32 8.58 -3.49
C MET A 99 3.93 9.81 -2.67
N ARG A 100 4.62 10.93 -2.87
CA ARG A 100 4.25 12.19 -2.18
C ARG A 100 2.85 12.66 -2.58
N ASP A 101 2.54 12.58 -3.87
CA ASP A 101 1.20 12.92 -4.35
C ASP A 101 0.14 11.97 -3.79
N TRP A 102 0.47 10.69 -3.71
CA TRP A 102 -0.44 9.69 -3.16
C TRP A 102 -0.69 9.91 -1.66
N GLN A 103 0.37 10.22 -0.92
CA GLN A 103 0.25 10.56 0.50
C GLN A 103 -0.68 11.75 0.72
N ASP A 104 -0.56 12.77 -0.11
CA ASP A 104 -1.43 13.94 -0.04
C ASP A 104 -2.89 13.57 -0.28
N ARG A 105 -3.16 12.68 -1.23
CA ARG A 105 -4.52 12.21 -1.50
C ARG A 105 -5.09 11.46 -0.31
N VAL A 106 -4.30 10.57 0.30
CA VAL A 106 -4.72 9.77 1.46
C VAL A 106 -5.04 10.66 2.66
N THR A 107 -4.15 11.61 2.95
CA THR A 107 -4.37 12.51 4.09
C THR A 107 -5.53 13.48 3.84
N ALA A 108 -5.67 13.97 2.62
CA ALA A 108 -6.80 14.83 2.25
C ALA A 108 -8.14 14.09 2.36
N ALA A 109 -8.13 12.77 2.17
CA ALA A 109 -9.33 11.94 2.32
C ALA A 109 -9.71 11.67 3.78
N GLY A 110 -8.89 12.11 4.72
CA GLY A 110 -9.17 11.95 6.16
C GLY A 110 -8.65 10.66 6.77
N ALA A 111 -7.80 9.91 6.07
CA ALA A 111 -7.20 8.70 6.60
C ALA A 111 -6.00 9.02 7.49
N VAL A 112 -5.66 8.07 8.37
CA VAL A 112 -4.45 8.15 9.20
C VAL A 112 -3.35 7.38 8.47
N LEU A 113 -2.31 8.08 8.04
CA LEU A 113 -1.22 7.48 7.29
C LEU A 113 -0.19 6.88 8.23
N CYS A 114 0.02 5.57 8.13
CA CYS A 114 0.97 4.83 8.95
C CYS A 114 2.38 5.38 8.73
N GLY A 115 3.04 5.77 9.81
CA GLY A 115 4.39 6.30 9.76
C GLY A 115 4.51 7.72 9.21
N GLY A 116 3.40 8.33 8.77
CA GLY A 116 3.39 9.68 8.22
C GLY A 116 3.86 9.78 6.78
N GLU A 117 4.38 8.69 6.19
CA GLU A 117 4.82 8.66 4.80
C GLU A 117 4.75 7.23 4.25
N GLY A 118 4.70 7.12 2.93
CA GLY A 118 4.74 5.83 2.25
C GLY A 118 6.16 5.30 2.15
N LEU A 119 6.29 3.97 2.11
CA LEU A 119 7.57 3.30 1.94
C LEU A 119 7.89 3.17 0.46
N ILE A 120 9.05 3.67 0.04
CA ILE A 120 9.51 3.52 -1.34
C ILE A 120 10.80 2.71 -1.36
N VAL A 121 10.90 1.80 -2.35
CA VAL A 121 12.08 0.96 -2.54
C VAL A 121 12.49 1.04 -4.00
N GLN A 122 13.75 1.34 -4.26
CA GLN A 122 14.25 1.39 -5.63
C GLN A 122 14.49 -0.02 -6.16
N ASN A 123 13.86 -0.33 -7.30
CA ASN A 123 13.93 -1.64 -7.94
C ASN A 123 13.40 -2.75 -7.02
N ALA A 124 13.99 -3.94 -7.07
CA ALA A 124 13.56 -5.05 -6.22
C ALA A 124 13.99 -4.81 -4.77
N PRO A 125 13.14 -5.18 -3.78
CA PRO A 125 13.55 -5.04 -2.39
C PRO A 125 14.71 -5.99 -2.08
N ASP A 126 15.76 -5.44 -1.48
CA ASP A 126 16.88 -6.21 -0.94
C ASP A 126 16.59 -6.56 0.53
N GLY A 127 17.61 -7.02 1.27
CA GLY A 127 17.44 -7.38 2.68
C GLY A 127 16.89 -6.24 3.53
N ASP A 128 17.38 -5.01 3.31
CA ASP A 128 16.88 -3.83 4.03
C ASP A 128 15.45 -3.48 3.61
N GLY A 129 15.17 -3.56 2.31
CA GLY A 129 13.83 -3.29 1.80
C GLY A 129 12.79 -4.27 2.33
N VAL A 130 13.14 -5.56 2.40
CA VAL A 130 12.27 -6.59 2.98
C VAL A 130 11.98 -6.28 4.44
N SER A 131 13.03 -5.94 5.21
CA SER A 131 12.87 -5.59 6.63
C SER A 131 11.99 -4.37 6.82
N GLN A 132 12.15 -3.35 5.97
CA GLN A 132 11.31 -2.15 6.03
C GLN A 132 9.84 -2.47 5.72
N CYS A 133 9.59 -3.36 4.76
CA CYS A 133 8.22 -3.79 4.44
C CYS A 133 7.59 -4.53 5.61
N GLU A 134 8.34 -5.44 6.25
CA GLU A 134 7.85 -6.16 7.43
C GLU A 134 7.55 -5.20 8.58
N GLU A 135 8.44 -4.23 8.80
CA GLU A 135 8.23 -3.20 9.84
C GLU A 135 6.98 -2.36 9.55
N LEU A 136 6.76 -2.01 8.29
CA LEU A 136 5.57 -1.25 7.89
C LEU A 136 4.29 -2.05 8.20
N GLY A 137 4.28 -3.34 7.86
CA GLY A 137 3.14 -4.20 8.14
C GLY A 137 2.88 -4.33 9.63
N ALA A 138 3.94 -4.52 10.43
CA ALA A 138 3.82 -4.62 11.87
C ALA A 138 3.33 -3.30 12.49
N ALA A 139 3.82 -2.17 11.99
CA ALA A 139 3.40 -0.85 12.48
C ALA A 139 1.91 -0.61 12.19
N LEU A 140 1.46 -0.97 10.99
CA LEU A 140 0.04 -0.85 10.65
C LEU A 140 -0.82 -1.72 11.54
N ALA A 141 -0.38 -2.95 11.81
CA ALA A 141 -1.11 -3.87 12.67
C ALA A 141 -1.21 -3.37 14.12
N GLY A 142 -0.25 -2.57 14.56
CA GLY A 142 -0.20 -2.02 15.92
C GLY A 142 -0.95 -0.71 16.13
N MET A 143 -1.52 -0.15 15.07
CA MET A 143 -2.22 1.14 15.15
C MET A 143 -3.57 1.05 15.87
#